data_f17296ad75deb23293d4988d59d26dff
#
_entry.id   f17296ad75deb23293d4988d59d26dff
#
_cell.length_a   1.000
_cell.length_b   1.000
_cell.length_c   1.000
_cell.angle_alpha   90.00
_cell.angle_beta   90.00
_cell.angle_gamma   90.00
#
_symmetry.space_group_name_H-M   'P 1'
#
loop_
_entity.id
_entity.type
_entity.pdbx_description
1 polymer ?
#
loop_
_entity_poly.entity_id
_entity_poly.type
_entity_poly.pdbx_seq_one_letter_code
_entity_poly.pdbx_strand_id
1 'polypeptide(L)'
;MFSKSLILRNYFSLLDSKLLDLWGSALKQIARGWGMLLLSMCLAGSVMAAEPAKSTTAAAAKKPVAQAQRNKAKAKTKTKAPVKARVDTRPSFGKVAGLHDVSDELSLKSSVALVVDQETQEVLLSKNDSAVLPIASITKLMTALLINDAQLPMDEMITITQDDVDTEKGSRSRLQVGASLARGELLHLALMASENRAAHALGRTYPGGLQVFVGLMNLKAKDIGMTDTRFVEPTGLSSKNQSSAKDLVTLVQTAYREPLLRDLSTSDSHVVDVGRHSLIYKTTNRLINNPSWDIGLQKTGYISEAGQCLVMQTKIAGRKLIMVFLDSAGKFSRIADAERVRRWVEAKHRAVIPQT
;
A
#
# COMPACT_ATOMS: atom_id res chain seq x y z
N MET A 1 -35.91 -2.15 -10.91
CA MET A 1 -35.22 -1.19 -11.77
C MET A 1 -35.90 0.17 -11.62
N PHE A 2 -35.46 0.99 -10.70
CA PHE A 2 -35.79 2.42 -10.51
C PHE A 2 -35.44 2.80 -9.08
N SER A 3 -34.58 3.76 -8.90
CA SER A 3 -34.27 4.49 -7.64
C SER A 3 -32.83 4.41 -7.11
N LYS A 4 -31.83 4.68 -7.94
CA LYS A 4 -30.49 5.13 -7.47
C LYS A 4 -30.08 6.50 -8.07
N SER A 5 -30.84 7.04 -9.00
CA SER A 5 -30.52 8.32 -9.67
C SER A 5 -31.03 9.57 -8.92
N LEU A 6 -31.92 9.43 -7.93
CA LEU A 6 -32.55 10.58 -7.28
C LEU A 6 -31.81 11.06 -6.02
N ILE A 7 -31.02 10.22 -5.39
CA ILE A 7 -30.32 10.58 -4.15
C ILE A 7 -29.03 11.37 -4.44
N LEU A 8 -28.36 11.08 -5.54
CA LEU A 8 -27.14 11.81 -5.96
C LEU A 8 -27.43 13.22 -6.49
N ARG A 9 -28.61 13.49 -7.03
CA ARG A 9 -28.96 14.82 -7.52
C ARG A 9 -29.27 15.85 -6.41
N ASN A 10 -29.75 15.41 -5.25
CA ASN A 10 -30.08 16.31 -4.15
C ASN A 10 -28.86 16.64 -3.24
N TYR A 11 -27.79 15.85 -3.26
CA TYR A 11 -26.55 16.19 -2.52
C TYR A 11 -25.70 17.23 -3.23
N PHE A 12 -25.70 17.26 -4.56
CA PHE A 12 -24.95 18.26 -5.34
C PHE A 12 -25.60 19.65 -5.36
N SER A 13 -26.94 19.78 -5.17
CA SER A 13 -27.63 21.08 -5.23
C SER A 13 -27.52 21.90 -3.95
N LEU A 14 -27.15 21.30 -2.81
CA LEU A 14 -27.02 21.99 -1.52
C LEU A 14 -25.58 22.43 -1.19
N LEU A 15 -24.60 21.90 -1.88
CA LEU A 15 -23.18 22.29 -1.73
C LEU A 15 -22.76 23.43 -2.68
N ASP A 16 -23.47 23.64 -3.79
CA ASP A 16 -23.06 24.61 -4.82
C ASP A 16 -23.35 26.08 -4.45
N SER A 17 -24.35 26.38 -3.62
CA SER A 17 -24.69 27.77 -3.34
C SER A 17 -23.79 28.44 -2.29
N LYS A 18 -23.28 27.70 -1.31
CA LYS A 18 -22.38 28.26 -0.27
C LYS A 18 -20.90 28.25 -0.65
N LEU A 19 -20.48 27.35 -1.53
CA LEU A 19 -19.10 27.33 -2.05
C LEU A 19 -18.87 28.38 -3.15
N LEU A 20 -19.86 28.69 -3.99
CA LEU A 20 -19.77 29.74 -5.00
C LEU A 20 -19.67 31.14 -4.41
N ASP A 21 -20.32 31.42 -3.27
CA ASP A 21 -20.22 32.72 -2.57
C ASP A 21 -18.83 32.91 -1.87
N LEU A 22 -18.22 31.87 -1.40
CA LEU A 22 -16.86 31.91 -0.81
C LEU A 22 -15.77 32.10 -1.87
N TRP A 23 -15.94 31.52 -3.07
CA TRP A 23 -14.98 31.69 -4.17
C TRP A 23 -15.13 33.05 -4.89
N GLY A 24 -16.31 33.57 -4.95
CA GLY A 24 -16.59 34.91 -5.52
C GLY A 24 -15.96 36.05 -4.73
N SER A 25 -15.84 35.92 -3.42
CA SER A 25 -15.19 36.93 -2.55
C SER A 25 -13.65 36.83 -2.58
N ALA A 26 -13.07 35.62 -2.70
CA ALA A 26 -11.62 35.44 -2.80
C ALA A 26 -11.06 35.94 -4.14
N LEU A 27 -11.75 35.72 -5.25
CA LEU A 27 -11.34 36.22 -6.57
C LEU A 27 -11.39 37.74 -6.70
N LYS A 28 -12.30 38.44 -5.99
CA LYS A 28 -12.35 39.89 -5.99
C LYS A 28 -11.22 40.55 -5.16
N GLN A 29 -10.65 39.86 -4.19
CA GLN A 29 -9.47 40.32 -3.45
C GLN A 29 -8.16 40.15 -4.22
N ILE A 30 -8.02 39.07 -5.00
CA ILE A 30 -6.82 38.81 -5.83
C ILE A 30 -6.75 39.80 -7.00
N ALA A 31 -7.88 40.16 -7.62
CA ALA A 31 -7.93 41.14 -8.71
C ALA A 31 -7.59 42.58 -8.28
N ARG A 32 -7.74 42.94 -7.00
CA ARG A 32 -7.36 44.26 -6.46
C ARG A 32 -5.88 44.39 -6.06
N GLY A 33 -5.17 43.27 -5.87
CA GLY A 33 -3.75 43.23 -5.51
C GLY A 33 -2.79 43.31 -6.67
N TRP A 34 -3.21 42.99 -7.89
CA TRP A 34 -2.33 42.92 -9.07
C TRP A 34 -2.35 44.19 -9.95
N GLY A 35 -3.21 45.16 -9.64
CA GLY A 35 -3.30 46.42 -10.35
C GLY A 35 -2.22 47.47 -10.00
N MET A 36 -1.39 47.26 -8.96
CA MET A 36 -0.40 48.25 -8.50
C MET A 36 1.07 47.85 -8.70
N LEU A 37 1.38 46.73 -9.35
CA LEU A 37 2.78 46.26 -9.53
C LEU A 37 3.28 46.27 -10.96
N LEU A 38 2.57 46.87 -11.91
CA LEU A 38 2.98 46.95 -13.34
C LEU A 38 3.36 48.38 -13.81
N LEU A 39 3.61 49.34 -12.90
CA LEU A 39 3.95 50.71 -13.32
C LEU A 39 5.32 51.20 -12.81
N SER A 40 6.31 50.34 -12.62
CA SER A 40 7.64 50.80 -12.21
C SER A 40 8.75 49.86 -12.66
N MET A 41 8.92 49.67 -13.96
CA MET A 41 10.20 49.21 -14.57
C MET A 41 10.24 49.45 -16.07
N CYS A 42 10.35 50.72 -16.45
CA CYS A 42 10.91 51.14 -17.72
C CYS A 42 11.79 52.33 -17.40
N LEU A 43 13.12 52.18 -17.43
CA LEU A 43 14.13 53.14 -17.91
C LEU A 43 15.54 52.76 -17.47
N ALA A 44 16.41 52.83 -18.39
CA ALA A 44 17.88 52.77 -18.41
C ALA A 44 18.40 51.37 -18.80
N GLY A 45 19.00 51.15 -19.96
CA GLY A 45 19.77 52.03 -20.84
C GLY A 45 21.12 51.38 -21.08
N SER A 46 21.28 50.75 -22.22
CA SER A 46 22.36 50.79 -23.23
C SER A 46 23.85 50.65 -22.86
N VAL A 47 24.54 49.84 -23.71
CA VAL A 47 25.92 50.04 -24.23
C VAL A 47 27.03 49.44 -23.34
N MET A 48 27.90 48.52 -23.80
CA MET A 48 28.80 48.45 -24.93
C MET A 48 29.43 47.06 -25.09
N ALA A 49 29.70 46.75 -26.32
CA ALA A 49 30.48 45.63 -26.85
C ALA A 49 31.99 45.76 -26.61
N ALA A 50 32.70 44.64 -26.58
CA ALA A 50 33.96 44.43 -27.36
C ALA A 50 34.54 43.02 -27.09
N GLU A 51 34.68 42.24 -28.11
CA GLU A 51 35.66 41.20 -28.41
C GLU A 51 36.96 41.86 -28.98
N PRO A 52 38.02 41.12 -29.36
CA PRO A 52 38.61 39.83 -28.96
C PRO A 52 40.17 39.93 -28.81
N ALA A 53 40.88 38.87 -28.52
CA ALA A 53 42.08 38.44 -29.23
C ALA A 53 42.98 37.42 -28.52
N LYS A 54 43.18 36.29 -29.19
CA LYS A 54 44.43 35.65 -29.70
C LYS A 54 45.38 35.01 -28.67
N SER A 55 45.40 33.67 -28.68
CA SER A 55 46.45 32.82 -29.35
C SER A 55 47.92 33.07 -28.94
N THR A 56 48.52 32.03 -28.36
CA THR A 56 49.82 31.56 -28.84
C THR A 56 50.17 30.17 -28.31
N THR A 57 50.61 29.40 -29.19
CA THR A 57 51.19 28.09 -29.37
C THR A 57 52.47 27.79 -28.56
N ALA A 58 52.67 26.46 -28.33
CA ALA A 58 53.90 25.66 -28.40
C ALA A 58 54.79 25.61 -27.13
N ALA A 59 55.25 24.47 -26.66
CA ALA A 59 56.04 23.45 -27.30
C ALA A 59 56.26 22.25 -26.34
N ALA A 60 56.47 21.14 -26.96
CA ALA A 60 56.78 19.83 -26.39
C ALA A 60 58.18 19.76 -25.70
N ALA A 61 58.28 18.99 -24.63
CA ALA A 61 59.56 18.33 -24.23
C ALA A 61 59.32 16.98 -23.63
N LYS A 62 60.10 16.02 -24.08
CA LYS A 62 60.13 14.58 -23.85
C LYS A 62 60.74 14.22 -22.49
N LYS A 63 60.20 13.19 -21.88
CA LYS A 63 60.61 12.13 -20.96
C LYS A 63 62.03 12.19 -20.28
N PRO A 64 62.18 11.56 -19.08
CA PRO A 64 62.44 10.14 -19.05
C PRO A 64 61.68 9.32 -17.95
N VAL A 65 61.65 8.05 -18.28
CA VAL A 65 61.17 6.91 -17.49
C VAL A 65 62.02 6.69 -16.24
N ALA A 66 61.39 6.56 -15.08
CA ALA A 66 62.01 5.91 -13.93
C ALA A 66 61.09 4.83 -13.39
N GLN A 67 61.57 3.60 -13.49
CA GLN A 67 61.02 2.39 -12.83
C GLN A 67 61.08 2.58 -11.31
N ALA A 68 59.97 2.43 -10.62
CA ALA A 68 59.94 2.28 -9.20
C ALA A 68 59.01 1.10 -8.81
N GLN A 69 59.61 0.23 -8.09
CA GLN A 69 59.26 -1.09 -7.61
C GLN A 69 57.82 -1.22 -7.03
N ARG A 70 57.22 -2.34 -7.39
CA ARG A 70 55.99 -2.92 -6.79
C ARG A 70 56.24 -3.24 -5.31
N ASN A 71 55.67 -2.42 -4.43
CA ASN A 71 55.38 -2.83 -3.07
C ASN A 71 53.90 -3.23 -2.98
N LYS A 72 53.65 -4.55 -2.93
CA LYS A 72 52.35 -5.15 -2.59
C LYS A 72 52.06 -4.89 -1.12
N ALA A 73 51.35 -3.79 -0.82
CA ALA A 73 50.68 -3.68 0.44
C ALA A 73 49.33 -4.46 0.36
N LYS A 74 49.26 -5.59 1.05
CA LYS A 74 48.00 -6.32 1.32
C LYS A 74 47.06 -5.41 2.10
N ALA A 75 46.14 -4.77 1.41
CA ALA A 75 44.99 -4.16 2.06
C ALA A 75 44.14 -5.30 2.67
N LYS A 76 44.14 -5.44 3.98
CA LYS A 76 43.20 -6.27 4.73
C LYS A 76 41.79 -5.63 4.54
N THR A 77 40.99 -6.19 3.65
CA THR A 77 39.57 -5.94 3.55
C THR A 77 38.96 -6.39 4.88
N LYS A 78 38.63 -5.42 5.74
CA LYS A 78 37.75 -5.68 6.89
C LYS A 78 36.36 -6.02 6.32
N THR A 79 36.07 -7.30 6.23
CA THR A 79 34.73 -7.81 6.04
C THR A 79 33.85 -7.26 7.19
N LYS A 80 32.99 -6.29 6.92
CA LYS A 80 31.95 -5.88 7.85
C LYS A 80 31.09 -7.12 8.10
N ALA A 81 31.08 -7.60 9.33
CA ALA A 81 30.15 -8.63 9.78
C ALA A 81 28.72 -8.20 9.39
N PRO A 82 27.88 -9.14 8.92
CA PRO A 82 26.50 -8.83 8.59
C PRO A 82 25.83 -8.27 9.84
N VAL A 83 25.36 -7.03 9.76
CA VAL A 83 24.52 -6.44 10.79
C VAL A 83 23.27 -7.31 10.84
N LYS A 84 23.15 -8.17 11.86
CA LYS A 84 21.93 -8.92 12.16
C LYS A 84 20.85 -7.85 12.34
N ALA A 85 19.86 -7.88 11.46
CA ALA A 85 18.64 -7.05 11.61
C ALA A 85 18.15 -7.30 13.04
N ARG A 86 18.05 -6.25 13.82
CA ARG A 86 17.48 -6.29 15.17
C ARG A 86 16.02 -6.76 15.01
N VAL A 87 15.74 -7.98 15.40
CA VAL A 87 14.38 -8.48 15.49
C VAL A 87 13.74 -7.65 16.57
N ASP A 88 12.72 -6.85 16.22
CA ASP A 88 11.94 -6.11 17.21
C ASP A 88 11.24 -7.14 18.10
N THR A 89 11.68 -7.21 19.36
CA THR A 89 11.20 -8.19 20.34
C THR A 89 9.96 -7.70 21.07
N ARG A 90 9.43 -6.53 20.72
CA ARG A 90 8.19 -6.03 21.33
C ARG A 90 7.04 -6.99 21.01
N PRO A 91 6.23 -7.38 22.05
CA PRO A 91 5.06 -8.21 21.84
C PRO A 91 4.03 -7.46 20.97
N SER A 92 3.30 -8.20 20.14
CA SER A 92 2.16 -7.67 19.38
C SER A 92 1.02 -7.24 20.33
N PHE A 93 0.11 -6.40 19.82
CA PHE A 93 -1.04 -5.95 20.61
C PHE A 93 -1.94 -7.11 21.04
N GLY A 94 -2.18 -8.09 20.17
CA GLY A 94 -2.98 -9.28 20.52
C GLY A 94 -2.29 -10.13 21.59
N LYS A 95 -0.97 -10.23 21.60
CA LYS A 95 -0.22 -10.90 22.67
C LYS A 95 -0.34 -10.16 23.99
N VAL A 96 -0.21 -8.82 23.99
CA VAL A 96 -0.38 -8.00 25.19
C VAL A 96 -1.81 -8.11 25.75
N ALA A 97 -2.80 -8.22 24.86
CA ALA A 97 -4.21 -8.37 25.23
C ALA A 97 -4.61 -9.81 25.62
N GLY A 98 -3.67 -10.79 25.63
CA GLY A 98 -3.98 -12.19 25.99
C GLY A 98 -4.80 -12.95 24.93
N LEU A 99 -4.97 -12.40 23.72
CA LEU A 99 -5.83 -13.01 22.70
C LEU A 99 -5.28 -14.33 22.15
N HIS A 100 -3.97 -14.59 22.30
CA HIS A 100 -3.35 -15.87 21.93
C HIS A 100 -3.72 -17.03 22.86
N ASP A 101 -4.18 -16.72 24.08
CA ASP A 101 -4.52 -17.74 25.09
C ASP A 101 -5.89 -18.36 24.86
N VAL A 102 -6.70 -17.76 23.96
CA VAL A 102 -7.99 -18.31 23.55
C VAL A 102 -7.77 -19.53 22.66
N SER A 103 -8.26 -20.69 23.13
CA SER A 103 -8.20 -21.94 22.36
C SER A 103 -9.24 -21.96 21.23
N ASP A 104 -8.94 -22.68 20.16
CA ASP A 104 -9.85 -22.96 19.04
C ASP A 104 -9.68 -24.42 18.58
N GLU A 105 -10.68 -24.97 17.86
CA GLU A 105 -10.70 -26.37 17.42
C GLU A 105 -9.55 -26.73 16.44
N LEU A 106 -8.93 -25.72 15.79
CA LEU A 106 -7.87 -25.90 14.79
C LEU A 106 -6.48 -25.60 15.34
N SER A 107 -6.35 -25.17 16.59
CA SER A 107 -5.08 -24.75 17.21
C SER A 107 -4.36 -23.70 16.38
N LEU A 108 -5.09 -22.67 15.91
CA LEU A 108 -4.57 -21.61 15.08
C LEU A 108 -3.52 -20.77 15.84
N LYS A 109 -2.49 -20.34 15.13
CA LYS A 109 -1.44 -19.45 15.64
C LYS A 109 -1.81 -17.97 15.53
N SER A 110 -2.87 -17.65 14.79
CA SER A 110 -3.48 -16.33 14.76
C SER A 110 -4.26 -16.07 16.04
N SER A 111 -4.08 -14.90 16.64
CA SER A 111 -4.83 -14.49 17.83
C SER A 111 -6.27 -14.14 17.49
N VAL A 112 -6.50 -13.72 16.24
CA VAL A 112 -7.82 -13.44 15.67
C VAL A 112 -7.97 -14.24 14.39
N ALA A 113 -9.09 -14.94 14.23
CA ALA A 113 -9.44 -15.63 13.00
C ALA A 113 -10.95 -15.56 12.74
N LEU A 114 -11.33 -15.32 11.49
CA LEU A 114 -12.73 -15.33 11.07
C LEU A 114 -12.82 -15.94 9.66
N VAL A 115 -13.71 -16.91 9.49
CA VAL A 115 -14.01 -17.53 8.20
C VAL A 115 -15.51 -17.45 7.97
N VAL A 116 -15.89 -16.80 6.86
CA VAL A 116 -17.28 -16.53 6.49
C VAL A 116 -17.53 -17.02 5.08
N ASP A 117 -18.64 -17.69 4.87
CA ASP A 117 -19.16 -17.95 3.52
C ASP A 117 -19.66 -16.64 2.91
N GLN A 118 -19.08 -16.27 1.77
CA GLN A 118 -19.37 -14.99 1.11
C GLN A 118 -20.81 -14.90 0.58
N GLU A 119 -21.42 -16.04 0.23
CA GLU A 119 -22.76 -16.09 -0.38
C GLU A 119 -23.86 -16.19 0.67
N THR A 120 -23.66 -17.06 1.67
CA THR A 120 -24.67 -17.31 2.72
C THR A 120 -24.49 -16.45 3.96
N GLN A 121 -23.33 -15.80 4.11
CA GLN A 121 -22.91 -15.06 5.31
C GLN A 121 -22.78 -15.96 6.56
N GLU A 122 -22.77 -17.29 6.40
CA GLU A 122 -22.54 -18.22 7.49
C GLU A 122 -21.13 -18.05 8.05
N VAL A 123 -21.02 -17.91 9.37
CA VAL A 123 -19.73 -17.91 10.08
C VAL A 123 -19.32 -19.35 10.33
N LEU A 124 -18.29 -19.84 9.63
CA LEU A 124 -17.78 -21.20 9.75
C LEU A 124 -16.82 -21.35 10.93
N LEU A 125 -16.02 -20.31 11.18
CA LEU A 125 -15.04 -20.27 12.26
C LEU A 125 -14.91 -18.84 12.77
N SER A 126 -14.90 -18.67 14.09
CA SER A 126 -14.69 -17.39 14.76
C SER A 126 -13.77 -17.59 15.97
N LYS A 127 -12.74 -16.72 16.06
CA LYS A 127 -11.84 -16.58 17.20
C LYS A 127 -11.55 -15.09 17.39
N ASN A 128 -11.99 -14.51 18.51
CA ASN A 128 -11.76 -13.10 18.87
C ASN A 128 -12.12 -12.10 17.75
N ASP A 129 -13.15 -12.37 16.96
CA ASP A 129 -13.49 -11.70 15.70
C ASP A 129 -13.80 -10.20 15.81
N SER A 130 -14.19 -9.75 17.02
CA SER A 130 -14.50 -8.35 17.34
C SER A 130 -13.31 -7.60 17.96
N ALA A 131 -12.16 -8.27 18.16
CA ALA A 131 -10.98 -7.61 18.69
C ALA A 131 -10.43 -6.61 17.66
N VAL A 132 -10.23 -5.36 18.09
CA VAL A 132 -9.67 -4.28 17.26
C VAL A 132 -8.15 -4.28 17.41
N LEU A 133 -7.45 -4.62 16.33
CA LEU A 133 -5.99 -4.75 16.29
C LEU A 133 -5.39 -3.92 15.16
N PRO A 134 -4.09 -3.58 15.24
CA PRO A 134 -3.35 -3.07 14.09
C PRO A 134 -3.39 -4.08 12.93
N ILE A 135 -3.65 -3.60 11.72
CA ILE A 135 -3.88 -4.46 10.55
C ILE A 135 -2.73 -4.45 9.54
N ALA A 136 -1.70 -3.68 9.84
CA ALA A 136 -0.55 -3.51 8.94
C ALA A 136 -1.00 -3.24 7.48
N SER A 137 -0.29 -3.80 6.51
CA SER A 137 -0.55 -3.58 5.08
C SER A 137 -1.88 -4.12 4.53
N ILE A 138 -2.77 -4.69 5.36
CA ILE A 138 -4.16 -4.92 4.95
C ILE A 138 -4.82 -3.59 4.60
N THR A 139 -4.41 -2.49 5.24
CA THR A 139 -4.76 -1.10 4.92
C THR A 139 -4.76 -0.80 3.41
N LYS A 140 -3.82 -1.39 2.65
CA LYS A 140 -3.68 -1.14 1.21
C LYS A 140 -4.88 -1.61 0.37
N LEU A 141 -5.75 -2.48 0.91
CA LEU A 141 -7.04 -2.78 0.26
C LEU A 141 -7.97 -1.57 0.25
N MET A 142 -8.05 -0.82 1.36
CA MET A 142 -8.83 0.42 1.40
C MET A 142 -8.20 1.48 0.50
N THR A 143 -6.87 1.61 0.51
CA THR A 143 -6.16 2.50 -0.41
C THR A 143 -6.49 2.18 -1.86
N ALA A 144 -6.42 0.91 -2.24
CA ALA A 144 -6.72 0.47 -3.60
C ALA A 144 -8.20 0.70 -3.99
N LEU A 145 -9.12 0.44 -3.06
CA LEU A 145 -10.54 0.66 -3.29
C LEU A 145 -10.84 2.12 -3.60
N LEU A 146 -10.26 3.07 -2.84
CA LEU A 146 -10.45 4.50 -3.09
C LEU A 146 -9.82 4.96 -4.42
N ILE A 147 -8.65 4.45 -4.77
CA ILE A 147 -8.00 4.76 -6.05
C ILE A 147 -8.85 4.25 -7.22
N ASN A 148 -9.43 3.04 -7.09
CA ASN A 148 -10.32 2.47 -8.09
C ASN A 148 -11.64 3.26 -8.19
N ASP A 149 -12.26 3.60 -7.06
CA ASP A 149 -13.51 4.36 -7.01
C ASP A 149 -13.39 5.76 -7.61
N ALA A 150 -12.22 6.38 -7.48
CA ALA A 150 -11.96 7.73 -7.99
C ALA A 150 -11.86 7.80 -9.51
N GLN A 151 -11.72 6.67 -10.21
CA GLN A 151 -11.61 6.58 -11.67
C GLN A 151 -10.55 7.53 -12.27
N LEU A 152 -9.46 7.75 -11.52
CA LEU A 152 -8.33 8.56 -11.98
C LEU A 152 -7.58 7.86 -13.11
N PRO A 153 -6.94 8.61 -14.05
CA PRO A 153 -6.15 8.02 -15.13
C PRO A 153 -5.08 7.06 -14.57
N MET A 154 -5.15 5.78 -14.97
CA MET A 154 -4.22 4.75 -14.51
C MET A 154 -2.86 4.82 -15.20
N ASP A 155 -2.77 5.51 -16.32
CA ASP A 155 -1.55 5.81 -17.08
C ASP A 155 -0.85 7.10 -16.62
N GLU A 156 -1.45 7.87 -15.70
CA GLU A 156 -0.80 9.05 -15.13
C GLU A 156 0.50 8.69 -14.42
N MET A 157 1.59 9.34 -14.84
CA MET A 157 2.92 9.11 -14.29
C MET A 157 3.09 9.79 -12.93
N ILE A 158 3.41 9.02 -11.92
CA ILE A 158 3.62 9.47 -10.54
C ILE A 158 5.08 9.25 -10.15
N THR A 159 5.73 10.31 -9.72
CA THR A 159 7.13 10.27 -9.25
C THR A 159 7.16 10.00 -7.74
N ILE A 160 7.97 9.04 -7.34
CA ILE A 160 8.29 8.77 -5.92
C ILE A 160 9.15 9.91 -5.38
N THR A 161 8.69 10.54 -4.31
CA THR A 161 9.37 11.67 -3.67
C THR A 161 9.97 11.27 -2.32
N GLN A 162 10.67 12.21 -1.68
CA GLN A 162 11.20 12.01 -0.34
C GLN A 162 10.08 11.79 0.70
N ASP A 163 8.88 12.35 0.46
CA ASP A 163 7.72 12.18 1.33
C ASP A 163 7.20 10.74 1.34
N ASP A 164 7.50 9.96 0.30
CA ASP A 164 7.10 8.55 0.22
C ASP A 164 8.06 7.60 0.96
N VAL A 165 9.15 8.15 1.53
CA VAL A 165 10.11 7.37 2.30
C VAL A 165 9.59 7.13 3.71
N ASP A 166 9.50 5.86 4.09
CA ASP A 166 9.07 5.46 5.44
C ASP A 166 10.04 5.96 6.51
N THR A 167 9.58 6.88 7.34
CA THR A 167 10.29 7.42 8.50
C THR A 167 9.81 6.83 9.83
N GLU A 168 8.71 6.04 9.83
CA GLU A 168 8.10 5.47 11.03
C GLU A 168 8.73 4.12 11.41
N LYS A 169 8.90 3.22 10.44
CA LYS A 169 9.42 1.86 10.66
C LYS A 169 10.76 1.60 9.97
N GLY A 170 11.20 2.51 9.10
CA GLY A 170 12.42 2.35 8.32
C GLY A 170 12.34 1.17 7.35
N SER A 171 11.16 0.87 6.82
CA SER A 171 10.98 -0.20 5.85
C SER A 171 11.77 0.10 4.57
N ARG A 172 12.38 -0.95 4.01
CA ARG A 172 13.16 -0.83 2.77
C ARG A 172 12.25 -0.92 1.56
N SER A 173 12.55 -0.13 0.54
CA SER A 173 11.90 -0.19 -0.76
C SER A 173 12.95 -0.25 -1.88
N ARG A 174 12.59 -0.91 -2.98
CA ARG A 174 13.38 -0.92 -4.23
C ARG A 174 13.00 0.23 -5.15
N LEU A 175 11.82 0.85 -4.97
CA LEU A 175 11.46 2.09 -5.63
C LEU A 175 12.28 3.23 -5.04
N GLN A 176 13.24 3.75 -5.79
CA GLN A 176 14.07 4.87 -5.36
C GLN A 176 13.31 6.20 -5.51
N VAL A 177 13.67 7.20 -4.71
CA VAL A 177 13.24 8.58 -4.93
C VAL A 177 13.67 9.02 -6.33
N GLY A 178 12.77 9.66 -7.07
CA GLY A 178 12.95 10.02 -8.46
C GLY A 178 12.47 8.97 -9.47
N ALA A 179 12.13 7.75 -9.04
CA ALA A 179 11.49 6.77 -9.92
C ALA A 179 10.06 7.23 -10.26
N SER A 180 9.67 7.13 -11.52
CA SER A 180 8.33 7.45 -12.01
C SER A 180 7.68 6.21 -12.59
N LEU A 181 6.46 5.93 -12.18
CA LEU A 181 5.63 4.80 -12.63
C LEU A 181 4.21 5.28 -12.89
N ALA A 182 3.51 4.61 -13.77
CA ALA A 182 2.08 4.84 -13.96
C ALA A 182 1.30 4.56 -12.66
N ARG A 183 0.18 5.26 -12.44
CA ARG A 183 -0.71 5.04 -11.29
C ARG A 183 -1.10 3.57 -11.14
N GLY A 184 -1.46 2.92 -12.25
CA GLY A 184 -1.81 1.49 -12.29
C GLY A 184 -0.67 0.58 -11.85
N GLU A 185 0.57 0.89 -12.25
CA GLU A 185 1.78 0.18 -11.81
C GLU A 185 1.98 0.31 -10.29
N LEU A 186 1.84 1.51 -9.75
CA LEU A 186 1.93 1.73 -8.30
C LEU A 186 0.83 0.98 -7.56
N LEU A 187 -0.41 0.97 -8.07
CA LEU A 187 -1.52 0.22 -7.49
C LEU A 187 -1.23 -1.28 -7.48
N HIS A 188 -0.69 -1.81 -8.57
CA HIS A 188 -0.28 -3.20 -8.69
C HIS A 188 0.78 -3.56 -7.63
N LEU A 189 1.84 -2.77 -7.54
CA LEU A 189 2.91 -3.00 -6.56
C LEU A 189 2.40 -2.89 -5.11
N ALA A 190 1.50 -1.97 -4.81
CA ALA A 190 0.90 -1.82 -3.49
C ALA A 190 0.09 -3.05 -3.08
N LEU A 191 -0.69 -3.64 -3.99
CA LEU A 191 -1.52 -4.81 -3.71
C LEU A 191 -0.71 -6.11 -3.68
N MET A 192 -0.02 -6.43 -4.76
CA MET A 192 0.69 -7.72 -4.93
C MET A 192 1.93 -7.81 -4.04
N ALA A 193 2.83 -6.82 -4.14
CA ALA A 193 4.13 -6.80 -3.48
C ALA A 193 4.12 -6.07 -2.13
N SER A 194 2.98 -5.46 -1.77
CA SER A 194 2.86 -4.67 -0.53
C SER A 194 3.83 -3.47 -0.47
N GLU A 195 4.15 -2.84 -1.61
CA GLU A 195 5.11 -1.75 -1.70
C GLU A 195 4.58 -0.50 -0.98
N ASN A 196 5.33 -0.04 0.03
CA ASN A 196 4.90 1.06 0.88
C ASN A 196 4.98 2.41 0.19
N ARG A 197 6.08 2.67 -0.56
CA ARG A 197 6.23 3.94 -1.29
C ARG A 197 5.17 4.09 -2.37
N ALA A 198 4.80 2.99 -3.02
CA ALA A 198 3.71 2.99 -3.99
C ALA A 198 2.37 3.38 -3.35
N ALA A 199 2.02 2.74 -2.23
CA ALA A 199 0.78 3.06 -1.52
C ALA A 199 0.75 4.49 -0.98
N HIS A 200 1.88 5.00 -0.47
CA HIS A 200 1.97 6.38 0.01
C HIS A 200 1.83 7.39 -1.14
N ALA A 201 2.55 7.17 -2.24
CA ALA A 201 2.48 8.03 -3.42
C ALA A 201 1.06 8.10 -4.01
N LEU A 202 0.32 6.98 -4.04
CA LEU A 202 -1.09 6.96 -4.45
C LEU A 202 -1.96 7.86 -3.57
N GLY A 203 -1.81 7.80 -2.25
CA GLY A 203 -2.55 8.66 -1.33
C GLY A 203 -2.12 10.12 -1.41
N ARG A 204 -0.81 10.40 -1.53
CA ARG A 204 -0.25 11.74 -1.63
C ARG A 204 -0.69 12.46 -2.89
N THR A 205 -0.76 11.77 -4.02
CA THR A 205 -1.14 12.33 -5.33
C THR A 205 -2.65 12.28 -5.60
N TYR A 206 -3.42 11.84 -4.63
CA TYR A 206 -4.88 11.89 -4.73
C TYR A 206 -5.36 13.36 -4.76
N PRO A 207 -6.44 13.70 -5.49
CA PRO A 207 -7.01 15.04 -5.48
C PRO A 207 -7.29 15.53 -4.05
N GLY A 208 -6.71 16.67 -3.69
CA GLY A 208 -6.77 17.20 -2.32
C GLY A 208 -5.65 16.71 -1.37
N GLY A 209 -4.79 15.79 -1.84
CA GLY A 209 -3.60 15.35 -1.13
C GLY A 209 -3.84 14.32 -0.02
N LEU A 210 -2.78 13.98 0.69
CA LEU A 210 -2.75 12.87 1.65
C LEU A 210 -3.81 12.98 2.77
N GLN A 211 -4.02 14.19 3.32
CA GLN A 211 -4.98 14.37 4.41
C GLN A 211 -6.42 14.14 3.97
N VAL A 212 -6.78 14.64 2.77
CA VAL A 212 -8.09 14.39 2.16
C VAL A 212 -8.25 12.90 1.91
N PHE A 213 -7.21 12.24 1.36
CA PHE A 213 -7.24 10.80 1.12
C PHE A 213 -7.51 9.99 2.39
N VAL A 214 -6.81 10.27 3.48
CA VAL A 214 -7.04 9.60 4.78
C VAL A 214 -8.43 9.88 5.34
N GLY A 215 -8.93 11.11 5.18
CA GLY A 215 -10.31 11.45 5.50
C GLY A 215 -11.30 10.57 4.75
N LEU A 216 -11.08 10.38 3.43
CA LEU A 216 -11.91 9.54 2.58
C LEU A 216 -11.80 8.05 2.93
N MET A 217 -10.63 7.55 3.36
CA MET A 217 -10.49 6.17 3.87
C MET A 217 -11.44 5.90 5.04
N ASN A 218 -11.52 6.83 5.99
CA ASN A 218 -12.41 6.70 7.14
C ASN A 218 -13.89 6.90 6.78
N LEU A 219 -14.20 7.81 5.85
CA LEU A 219 -15.56 7.99 5.34
C LEU A 219 -16.02 6.73 4.60
N LYS A 220 -15.19 6.15 3.74
CA LYS A 220 -15.49 4.90 3.03
C LYS A 220 -15.69 3.74 4.00
N ALA A 221 -14.84 3.62 5.02
CA ALA A 221 -14.99 2.60 6.06
C ALA A 221 -16.37 2.71 6.71
N LYS A 222 -16.77 3.91 7.13
CA LYS A 222 -18.09 4.16 7.72
C LYS A 222 -19.23 3.84 6.74
N ASP A 223 -19.09 4.25 5.48
CA ASP A 223 -20.11 4.06 4.43
C ASP A 223 -20.40 2.59 4.16
N ILE A 224 -19.37 1.73 4.19
CA ILE A 224 -19.53 0.29 4.01
C ILE A 224 -19.79 -0.48 5.31
N GLY A 225 -19.95 0.21 6.45
CA GLY A 225 -20.32 -0.39 7.73
C GLY A 225 -19.16 -0.90 8.59
N MET A 226 -17.91 -0.47 8.32
CA MET A 226 -16.73 -0.84 9.13
C MET A 226 -16.62 0.08 10.36
N THR A 227 -17.40 -0.22 11.40
CA THR A 227 -17.57 0.67 12.58
C THR A 227 -16.40 0.62 13.56
N ASP A 228 -15.63 -0.48 13.56
CA ASP A 228 -14.46 -0.69 14.41
C ASP A 228 -13.15 -0.28 13.75
N THR A 229 -13.23 0.33 12.56
CA THR A 229 -12.06 0.60 11.73
C THR A 229 -11.66 2.06 11.74
N ARG A 230 -10.34 2.29 11.87
CA ARG A 230 -9.72 3.61 11.75
C ARG A 230 -8.46 3.55 10.91
N PHE A 231 -8.33 4.51 10.00
CA PHE A 231 -7.13 4.75 9.20
C PHE A 231 -6.49 6.09 9.55
N VAL A 232 -5.16 6.14 9.60
CA VAL A 232 -4.38 7.36 9.81
C VAL A 232 -3.38 7.62 8.68
N GLU A 233 -3.13 6.60 7.82
CA GLU A 233 -2.26 6.71 6.66
C GLU A 233 -2.53 5.55 5.67
N PRO A 234 -2.06 5.62 4.38
CA PRO A 234 -2.48 4.70 3.33
C PRO A 234 -1.69 3.38 3.25
N THR A 235 -0.64 3.18 4.06
CA THR A 235 0.29 2.05 3.89
C THR A 235 0.09 0.91 4.88
N GLY A 236 -0.37 1.22 6.11
CA GLY A 236 -0.45 0.29 7.23
C GLY A 236 0.86 0.14 8.01
N LEU A 237 1.80 1.10 7.89
CA LEU A 237 3.00 1.16 8.72
C LEU A 237 2.67 1.63 10.13
N SER A 238 1.68 2.49 10.27
CA SER A 238 1.21 2.94 11.57
C SER A 238 0.39 1.87 12.28
N SER A 239 0.73 1.60 13.54
CA SER A 239 -0.07 0.73 14.41
C SER A 239 -1.43 1.33 14.78
N LYS A 240 -1.67 2.59 14.41
CA LYS A 240 -2.96 3.27 14.57
C LYS A 240 -3.96 2.96 13.45
N ASN A 241 -3.54 2.31 12.37
CA ASN A 241 -4.45 1.71 11.39
C ASN A 241 -4.97 0.40 12.00
N GLN A 242 -6.20 0.42 12.47
CA GLN A 242 -6.79 -0.65 13.27
C GLN A 242 -8.15 -1.05 12.70
N SER A 243 -8.50 -2.33 12.89
CA SER A 243 -9.77 -2.89 12.45
C SER A 243 -10.10 -4.18 13.23
N SER A 244 -11.35 -4.60 13.20
CA SER A 244 -11.79 -5.93 13.62
C SER A 244 -11.81 -6.90 12.44
N ALA A 245 -11.83 -8.23 12.73
CA ALA A 245 -11.95 -9.22 11.66
C ALA A 245 -13.30 -9.13 10.93
N LYS A 246 -14.37 -8.72 11.62
CA LYS A 246 -15.69 -8.49 11.03
C LYS A 246 -15.66 -7.39 9.99
N ASP A 247 -15.07 -6.25 10.33
CA ASP A 247 -14.91 -5.14 9.40
C ASP A 247 -14.04 -5.51 8.20
N LEU A 248 -12.99 -6.31 8.44
CA LEU A 248 -12.13 -6.77 7.34
C LEU A 248 -12.84 -7.75 6.40
N VAL A 249 -13.79 -8.56 6.86
CA VAL A 249 -14.68 -9.34 5.98
C VAL A 249 -15.45 -8.41 5.06
N THR A 250 -16.01 -7.32 5.58
CA THR A 250 -16.73 -6.30 4.80
C THR A 250 -15.81 -5.64 3.76
N LEU A 251 -14.58 -5.28 4.16
CA LEU A 251 -13.59 -4.70 3.23
C LEU A 251 -13.24 -5.65 2.09
N VAL A 252 -12.93 -6.93 2.43
CA VAL A 252 -12.61 -7.96 1.43
C VAL A 252 -13.78 -8.19 0.48
N GLN A 253 -15.01 -8.28 1.02
CA GLN A 253 -16.22 -8.46 0.24
C GLN A 253 -16.47 -7.30 -0.72
N THR A 254 -16.22 -6.06 -0.28
CA THR A 254 -16.34 -4.86 -1.11
C THR A 254 -15.26 -4.83 -2.18
N ALA A 255 -14.00 -5.03 -1.83
CA ALA A 255 -12.89 -5.02 -2.77
C ALA A 255 -12.97 -6.17 -3.79
N TYR A 256 -13.52 -7.33 -3.42
CA TYR A 256 -13.71 -8.47 -4.32
C TYR A 256 -14.69 -8.19 -5.46
N ARG A 257 -15.60 -7.22 -5.33
CA ARG A 257 -16.51 -6.82 -6.41
C ARG A 257 -15.78 -6.14 -7.58
N GLU A 258 -14.60 -5.58 -7.31
CA GLU A 258 -13.80 -4.83 -8.27
C GLU A 258 -12.84 -5.75 -9.04
N PRO A 259 -13.06 -5.99 -10.36
CA PRO A 259 -12.22 -6.88 -11.16
C PRO A 259 -10.74 -6.50 -11.11
N LEU A 260 -10.43 -5.20 -11.26
CA LEU A 260 -9.06 -4.70 -11.22
C LEU A 260 -8.34 -5.09 -9.92
N LEU A 261 -9.00 -4.96 -8.77
CA LEU A 261 -8.38 -5.29 -7.48
C LEU A 261 -8.14 -6.78 -7.32
N ARG A 262 -9.04 -7.63 -7.87
CA ARG A 262 -8.81 -9.08 -7.91
C ARG A 262 -7.57 -9.41 -8.72
N ASP A 263 -7.49 -8.92 -9.95
CA ASP A 263 -6.40 -9.22 -10.88
C ASP A 263 -5.05 -8.76 -10.31
N LEU A 264 -4.97 -7.52 -9.81
CA LEU A 264 -3.73 -6.97 -9.27
C LEU A 264 -3.28 -7.65 -7.97
N SER A 265 -4.22 -8.03 -7.08
CA SER A 265 -3.88 -8.66 -5.81
C SER A 265 -3.46 -10.11 -5.93
N THR A 266 -3.87 -10.81 -7.00
CA THR A 266 -3.63 -12.25 -7.19
C THR A 266 -2.54 -12.56 -8.20
N SER A 267 -1.93 -11.55 -8.85
CA SER A 267 -0.77 -11.77 -9.70
C SER A 267 0.42 -12.31 -8.91
N ASP A 268 1.20 -13.21 -9.50
CA ASP A 268 2.35 -13.86 -8.87
C ASP A 268 3.61 -13.00 -8.89
N SER A 269 3.79 -12.25 -9.96
CA SER A 269 4.94 -11.39 -10.21
C SER A 269 4.59 -10.27 -11.19
N HIS A 270 5.35 -9.18 -11.11
CA HIS A 270 5.23 -8.06 -12.02
C HIS A 270 6.57 -7.39 -12.25
N VAL A 271 6.81 -6.96 -13.49
CA VAL A 271 8.03 -6.24 -13.90
C VAL A 271 7.67 -4.78 -14.15
N VAL A 272 8.40 -3.88 -13.55
CA VAL A 272 8.26 -2.44 -13.78
C VAL A 272 9.59 -1.85 -14.24
N ASP A 273 9.52 -0.89 -15.15
CA ASP A 273 10.70 -0.18 -15.65
C ASP A 273 10.89 1.12 -14.86
N VAL A 274 12.03 1.25 -14.21
CA VAL A 274 12.42 2.44 -13.45
C VAL A 274 13.66 3.07 -14.08
N GLY A 275 13.44 3.94 -15.06
CA GLY A 275 14.50 4.57 -15.84
C GLY A 275 15.24 3.55 -16.72
N ARG A 276 16.52 3.25 -16.38
CA ARG A 276 17.36 2.33 -17.18
C ARG A 276 17.34 0.88 -16.68
N HIS A 277 16.55 0.59 -15.67
CA HIS A 277 16.52 -0.72 -15.01
C HIS A 277 15.10 -1.24 -14.88
N SER A 278 14.93 -2.55 -15.04
CA SER A 278 13.67 -3.23 -14.74
C SER A 278 13.74 -3.86 -13.35
N LEU A 279 12.68 -3.74 -12.57
CA LEU A 279 12.55 -4.36 -11.25
C LEU A 279 11.47 -5.42 -11.29
N ILE A 280 11.81 -6.65 -10.87
CA ILE A 280 10.85 -7.75 -10.75
C ILE A 280 10.34 -7.79 -9.34
N TYR A 281 9.02 -7.61 -9.15
CA TYR A 281 8.33 -7.79 -7.89
C TYR A 281 7.61 -9.14 -7.87
N LYS A 282 7.44 -9.70 -6.68
CA LYS A 282 6.73 -10.98 -6.47
C LYS A 282 5.68 -10.82 -5.39
N THR A 283 4.64 -11.64 -5.49
CA THR A 283 3.60 -11.70 -4.46
C THR A 283 4.17 -11.98 -3.08
N THR A 284 3.57 -11.36 -2.08
CA THR A 284 3.89 -11.62 -0.66
C THR A 284 3.13 -12.83 -0.09
N ASN A 285 2.13 -13.32 -0.80
CA ASN A 285 1.35 -14.50 -0.41
C ASN A 285 1.75 -15.72 -1.24
N ARG A 286 2.45 -16.66 -0.62
CA ARG A 286 2.92 -17.89 -1.29
C ARG A 286 1.80 -18.81 -1.78
N LEU A 287 0.58 -18.67 -1.24
CA LEU A 287 -0.56 -19.50 -1.66
C LEU A 287 -0.98 -19.19 -3.10
N ILE A 288 -0.68 -18.00 -3.63
CA ILE A 288 -0.96 -17.64 -5.03
C ILE A 288 -0.28 -18.60 -6.01
N ASN A 289 0.93 -19.06 -5.70
CA ASN A 289 1.69 -19.97 -6.56
C ASN A 289 1.38 -21.46 -6.28
N ASN A 290 0.44 -21.75 -5.39
CA ASN A 290 0.01 -23.11 -5.10
C ASN A 290 -1.23 -23.46 -5.92
N PRO A 291 -1.14 -24.37 -6.93
CA PRO A 291 -2.23 -24.68 -7.83
C PRO A 291 -3.46 -25.29 -7.15
N SER A 292 -3.32 -25.70 -5.89
CA SER A 292 -4.45 -26.23 -5.13
C SER A 292 -5.33 -25.12 -4.50
N TRP A 293 -4.98 -23.85 -4.65
CA TRP A 293 -5.73 -22.72 -4.15
C TRP A 293 -6.37 -21.93 -5.31
N ASP A 294 -7.66 -21.64 -5.17
CA ASP A 294 -8.41 -20.74 -6.04
C ASP A 294 -8.67 -19.44 -5.25
N ILE A 295 -7.74 -18.49 -5.37
CA ILE A 295 -7.77 -17.22 -4.62
C ILE A 295 -8.23 -16.10 -5.54
N GLY A 296 -9.34 -15.48 -5.21
CA GLY A 296 -9.91 -14.37 -5.99
C GLY A 296 -9.51 -12.97 -5.51
N LEU A 297 -9.03 -12.83 -4.27
CA LEU A 297 -8.47 -11.59 -3.73
C LEU A 297 -7.64 -11.89 -2.49
N GLN A 298 -6.56 -11.15 -2.27
CA GLN A 298 -5.75 -11.33 -1.07
C GLN A 298 -4.99 -10.07 -0.66
N LYS A 299 -4.61 -10.01 0.62
CA LYS A 299 -3.59 -9.08 1.11
C LYS A 299 -2.91 -9.61 2.36
N THR A 300 -1.59 -9.51 2.41
CA THR A 300 -0.78 -9.79 3.61
C THR A 300 -0.39 -8.51 4.32
N GLY A 301 -0.16 -8.60 5.62
CA GLY A 301 0.36 -7.51 6.44
C GLY A 301 1.39 -7.99 7.46
N TYR A 302 2.30 -7.11 7.85
CA TYR A 302 3.21 -7.30 8.97
C TYR A 302 3.80 -5.97 9.44
N ILE A 303 3.64 -5.68 10.70
CA ILE A 303 4.48 -4.83 11.54
C ILE A 303 4.59 -5.54 12.91
N SER A 304 5.58 -5.17 13.74
CA SER A 304 5.77 -5.83 15.06
C SER A 304 4.51 -5.79 15.92
N GLU A 305 3.78 -4.69 15.91
CA GLU A 305 2.59 -4.49 16.71
C GLU A 305 1.37 -5.28 16.22
N ALA A 306 1.30 -5.55 14.91
CA ALA A 306 0.19 -6.29 14.28
C ALA A 306 0.45 -7.79 14.18
N GLY A 307 1.70 -8.25 14.36
CA GLY A 307 2.06 -9.62 14.02
C GLY A 307 1.86 -9.92 12.52
N GLN A 308 1.77 -11.20 12.16
CA GLN A 308 1.53 -11.61 10.78
C GLN A 308 0.03 -11.62 10.48
N CYS A 309 -0.39 -10.87 9.45
CA CYS A 309 -1.78 -10.75 9.04
C CYS A 309 -2.01 -11.26 7.61
N LEU A 310 -3.17 -11.83 7.35
CA LEU A 310 -3.62 -12.27 6.03
C LEU A 310 -5.13 -12.11 5.94
N VAL A 311 -5.60 -11.50 4.86
CA VAL A 311 -6.98 -11.62 4.43
C VAL A 311 -7.02 -12.18 3.01
N MET A 312 -8.02 -13.00 2.72
CA MET A 312 -8.23 -13.50 1.37
C MET A 312 -9.67 -13.94 1.13
N GLN A 313 -10.10 -13.82 -0.12
CA GLN A 313 -11.26 -14.50 -0.65
C GLN A 313 -10.76 -15.69 -1.48
N THR A 314 -11.36 -16.85 -1.29
CA THR A 314 -10.95 -18.10 -1.96
C THR A 314 -12.12 -19.05 -2.12
N LYS A 315 -12.02 -19.99 -3.08
CA LYS A 315 -12.99 -21.06 -3.27
C LYS A 315 -12.46 -22.37 -2.70
N ILE A 316 -13.18 -22.98 -1.77
CA ILE A 316 -12.84 -24.28 -1.14
C ILE A 316 -14.07 -25.15 -1.11
N ALA A 317 -13.96 -26.39 -1.59
CA ALA A 317 -15.06 -27.36 -1.64
C ALA A 317 -16.35 -26.78 -2.28
N GLY A 318 -16.18 -25.96 -3.33
CA GLY A 318 -17.29 -25.31 -4.03
C GLY A 318 -17.81 -24.02 -3.40
N ARG A 319 -17.45 -23.71 -2.16
CA ARG A 319 -17.89 -22.52 -1.40
C ARG A 319 -16.93 -21.35 -1.59
N LYS A 320 -17.45 -20.14 -1.73
CA LYS A 320 -16.65 -18.90 -1.72
C LYS A 320 -16.50 -18.41 -0.29
N LEU A 321 -15.30 -18.47 0.22
CA LEU A 321 -15.00 -18.13 1.61
C LEU A 321 -14.16 -16.86 1.70
N ILE A 322 -14.45 -16.03 2.69
CA ILE A 322 -13.58 -14.95 3.13
C ILE A 322 -12.88 -15.40 4.40
N MET A 323 -11.56 -15.33 4.41
CA MET A 323 -10.73 -15.70 5.55
C MET A 323 -9.94 -14.48 6.04
N VAL A 324 -9.98 -14.24 7.33
CA VAL A 324 -9.22 -13.21 8.04
C VAL A 324 -8.39 -13.87 9.13
N PHE A 325 -7.07 -13.62 9.12
CA PHE A 325 -6.13 -14.03 10.15
C PHE A 325 -5.33 -12.81 10.59
N LEU A 326 -5.41 -12.44 11.87
CA LEU A 326 -4.65 -11.32 12.42
C LEU A 326 -3.74 -11.81 13.54
N ASP A 327 -2.62 -11.12 13.68
CA ASP A 327 -1.63 -11.34 14.72
C ASP A 327 -1.23 -12.81 14.86
N SER A 328 -0.88 -13.45 13.74
CA SER A 328 -0.40 -14.83 13.76
C SER A 328 1.06 -14.90 14.22
N ALA A 329 1.33 -15.76 15.20
CA ALA A 329 2.63 -15.93 15.83
C ALA A 329 3.59 -16.71 14.93
N GLY A 330 4.61 -16.02 14.37
CA GLY A 330 5.64 -16.62 13.53
C GLY A 330 5.50 -16.30 12.03
N LYS A 331 6.64 -16.37 11.34
CA LYS A 331 6.79 -15.85 9.96
C LYS A 331 5.82 -16.45 8.93
N PHE A 332 5.47 -17.73 9.08
CA PHE A 332 4.64 -18.46 8.10
C PHE A 332 3.34 -18.99 8.71
N SER A 333 3.06 -18.66 9.96
CA SER A 333 1.94 -19.22 10.70
C SER A 333 0.59 -18.89 10.10
N ARG A 334 0.39 -17.64 9.60
CA ARG A 334 -0.84 -17.27 8.90
C ARG A 334 -1.14 -18.13 7.65
N ILE A 335 -0.07 -18.60 6.95
CA ILE A 335 -0.21 -19.51 5.82
C ILE A 335 -0.60 -20.92 6.31
N ALA A 336 0.05 -21.39 7.38
CA ALA A 336 -0.29 -22.66 7.98
C ALA A 336 -1.70 -22.68 8.58
N ASP A 337 -2.17 -21.54 9.12
CA ASP A 337 -3.54 -21.37 9.59
C ASP A 337 -4.55 -21.47 8.44
N ALA A 338 -4.28 -20.81 7.33
CA ALA A 338 -5.11 -20.93 6.12
C ALA A 338 -5.20 -22.38 5.63
N GLU A 339 -4.07 -23.11 5.61
CA GLU A 339 -4.02 -24.52 5.23
C GLU A 339 -4.79 -25.43 6.21
N ARG A 340 -4.78 -25.13 7.53
CA ARG A 340 -5.59 -25.87 8.51
C ARG A 340 -7.08 -25.66 8.27
N VAL A 341 -7.49 -24.41 8.08
CA VAL A 341 -8.88 -24.07 7.76
C VAL A 341 -9.33 -24.75 6.48
N ARG A 342 -8.51 -24.71 5.42
CA ARG A 342 -8.83 -25.37 4.17
C ARG A 342 -9.12 -26.86 4.36
N ARG A 343 -8.17 -27.61 5.00
CA ARG A 343 -8.35 -29.04 5.24
C ARG A 343 -9.58 -29.34 6.08
N TRP A 344 -9.89 -28.51 7.06
CA TRP A 344 -11.06 -28.65 7.91
C TRP A 344 -12.35 -28.44 7.13
N VAL A 345 -12.45 -27.43 6.28
CA VAL A 345 -13.62 -27.19 5.41
C VAL A 345 -13.81 -28.36 4.43
N GLU A 346 -12.74 -28.84 3.80
CA GLU A 346 -12.77 -29.98 2.89
C GLU A 346 -13.22 -31.27 3.59
N ALA A 347 -12.78 -31.49 4.83
CA ALA A 347 -13.19 -32.64 5.62
C ALA A 347 -14.67 -32.58 6.02
N LYS A 348 -15.15 -31.42 6.47
CA LYS A 348 -16.58 -31.21 6.77
C LYS A 348 -17.46 -31.42 5.54
N HIS A 349 -17.03 -30.91 4.38
CA HIS A 349 -17.77 -31.10 3.12
C HIS A 349 -17.88 -32.58 2.73
N ARG A 350 -16.81 -33.37 2.87
CA ARG A 350 -16.83 -34.82 2.58
C ARG A 350 -17.74 -35.62 3.52
N ALA A 351 -17.84 -35.18 4.78
CA ALA A 351 -18.70 -35.85 5.76
C ALA A 351 -20.21 -35.64 5.50
N VAL A 352 -20.57 -34.60 4.73
CA VAL A 352 -21.98 -34.28 4.39
C VAL A 352 -22.45 -34.99 3.13
N ILE A 353 -21.51 -35.40 2.25
CA ILE A 353 -21.86 -36.14 1.04
C ILE A 353 -22.07 -37.63 1.41
N PRO A 354 -23.28 -38.19 1.27
CA PRO A 354 -23.49 -39.62 1.49
C PRO A 354 -22.56 -40.41 0.57
N GLN A 355 -21.84 -41.38 1.11
CA GLN A 355 -21.12 -42.36 0.27
C GLN A 355 -22.18 -43.24 -0.39
N THR A 356 -22.50 -42.91 -1.68
CA THR A 356 -23.34 -43.74 -2.55
C THR A 356 -22.50 -44.87 -3.10
#